data_8161687f33108d90ec036c38d653165e
#
_entry.id   8161687f33108d90ec036c38d653165e
#
_cell.length_a   1.000
_cell.length_b   1.000
_cell.length_c   1.000
_cell.angle_alpha   90.00
_cell.angle_beta   90.00
_cell.angle_gamma   90.00
#
_symmetry.space_group_name_H-M   'P 1'
#
loop_
_entity.id
_entity.type
_entity.pdbx_description
1 polymer ?
#
loop_
_entity_poly.entity_id
_entity_poly.type
_entity_poly.pdbx_seq_one_letter_code
_entity_poly.pdbx_strand_id
1 'polypeptide(L)'
;GATERAGFGSADLRGEFPSLVTCDISGYGAEGPYRDVPAYDFLVQCESGVASVTGTSEEAARVGVSVCDLTAGLNAYGSILEAIITRMSSGYGDGIHVSLFDGMADWMNVARLHQQNYGRPPERMGLSHSLIAPYGAYPVGGGGNIVIAIQNDREWGRFASNVLGDKLLVSDSRFINNAARVKNRGEMDAIIKNVFEKYNLSNLCKILLDERIAFGRLNDALALSQHPQLRTIPLKLPDGEVLEIIAPPSRFDSGDSVLGPVPSLGEHSEQIRREFK
;
A
#
# COMPACT_ATOMS: atom_id res chain seq x y z
N GLY A 1 11.83 -15.34 20.24
CA GLY A 1 11.98 -16.32 21.32
C GLY A 1 11.01 -16.15 22.51
N ALA A 2 9.90 -15.39 22.36
CA ALA A 2 8.92 -15.25 23.45
C ALA A 2 8.11 -16.54 23.65
N THR A 3 7.71 -17.15 22.56
CA THR A 3 6.95 -18.42 22.53
C THR A 3 7.79 -19.58 23.06
N GLU A 4 9.05 -19.66 22.70
CA GLU A 4 10.00 -20.68 23.22
C GLU A 4 10.17 -20.53 24.73
N ARG A 5 10.36 -19.30 25.24
CA ARG A 5 10.46 -19.07 26.71
C ARG A 5 9.19 -19.40 27.47
N ALA A 6 8.04 -19.34 26.81
CA ALA A 6 6.75 -19.70 27.36
C ALA A 6 6.42 -21.21 27.23
N GLY A 7 7.31 -22.02 26.61
CA GLY A 7 7.09 -23.44 26.36
C GLY A 7 6.21 -23.76 25.15
N PHE A 8 6.07 -22.80 24.24
CA PHE A 8 5.26 -22.93 23.01
C PHE A 8 6.11 -22.67 21.76
N GLY A 9 7.36 -23.16 21.76
CA GLY A 9 8.24 -23.07 20.60
C GLY A 9 7.63 -23.74 19.37
N SER A 10 7.61 -23.03 18.24
CA SER A 10 6.98 -23.51 17.00
C SER A 10 7.54 -24.85 16.51
N ALA A 11 8.85 -25.07 16.66
CA ALA A 11 9.49 -26.33 16.28
C ALA A 11 9.08 -27.49 17.22
N ASP A 12 9.03 -27.22 18.54
CA ASP A 12 8.64 -28.21 19.54
C ASP A 12 7.18 -28.65 19.34
N LEU A 13 6.29 -27.67 19.13
CA LEU A 13 4.88 -27.93 18.84
C LEU A 13 4.68 -28.77 17.56
N ARG A 14 5.42 -28.49 16.49
CA ARG A 14 5.34 -29.32 15.27
C ARG A 14 5.96 -30.70 15.47
N GLY A 15 6.93 -30.86 16.36
CA GLY A 15 7.47 -32.16 16.74
C GLY A 15 6.41 -33.05 17.43
N GLU A 16 5.57 -32.43 18.25
CA GLU A 16 4.46 -33.14 18.95
C GLU A 16 3.23 -33.30 18.05
N PHE A 17 2.94 -32.27 17.24
CA PHE A 17 1.78 -32.20 16.33
C PHE A 17 2.24 -32.00 14.85
N PRO A 18 2.63 -33.06 14.15
CA PRO A 18 3.25 -32.94 12.82
C PRO A 18 2.38 -32.28 11.74
N SER A 19 1.07 -32.22 11.91
CA SER A 19 0.14 -31.53 11.01
C SER A 19 -0.09 -30.05 11.36
N LEU A 20 0.53 -29.56 12.45
CA LEU A 20 0.37 -28.18 12.87
C LEU A 20 1.09 -27.22 11.89
N VAL A 21 0.42 -26.15 11.49
CA VAL A 21 1.03 -25.02 10.81
C VAL A 21 1.32 -23.94 11.84
N THR A 22 2.56 -23.49 11.91
CA THR A 22 2.98 -22.39 12.80
C THR A 22 3.47 -21.21 11.96
N CYS A 23 3.28 -19.98 12.46
CA CYS A 23 3.77 -18.78 11.81
C CYS A 23 4.37 -17.84 12.85
N ASP A 24 5.68 -17.61 12.73
CA ASP A 24 6.45 -16.71 13.58
C ASP A 24 6.69 -15.40 12.84
N ILE A 25 6.16 -14.29 13.38
CA ILE A 25 6.37 -12.94 12.84
C ILE A 25 7.37 -12.21 13.72
N SER A 26 8.37 -11.59 13.12
CA SER A 26 9.45 -10.88 13.82
C SER A 26 9.87 -9.60 13.08
N GLY A 27 10.67 -8.75 13.72
CA GLY A 27 11.19 -7.54 13.11
C GLY A 27 12.16 -7.81 11.96
N TYR A 28 13.21 -8.60 12.25
CA TYR A 28 14.33 -8.82 11.32
C TYR A 28 14.59 -10.30 11.00
N GLY A 29 13.70 -11.21 11.39
CA GLY A 29 13.90 -12.64 11.23
C GLY A 29 14.53 -13.30 12.44
N ALA A 30 14.58 -14.66 12.43
CA ALA A 30 15.15 -15.47 13.49
C ALA A 30 16.67 -15.65 13.36
N GLU A 31 17.25 -15.25 12.23
CA GLU A 31 18.66 -15.41 11.89
C GLU A 31 19.30 -14.07 11.52
N GLY A 32 20.63 -14.08 11.37
CA GLY A 32 21.38 -12.92 10.96
C GLY A 32 21.74 -11.95 12.10
N PRO A 33 22.47 -10.88 11.78
CA PRO A 33 23.05 -9.97 12.79
C PRO A 33 22.00 -9.12 13.52
N TYR A 34 20.81 -8.94 12.95
CA TYR A 34 19.74 -8.10 13.51
C TYR A 34 18.67 -8.89 14.25
N ARG A 35 18.77 -10.22 14.38
CA ARG A 35 17.74 -11.07 14.99
C ARG A 35 17.26 -10.62 16.37
N ASP A 36 18.15 -10.06 17.17
CA ASP A 36 17.88 -9.62 18.54
C ASP A 36 17.67 -8.08 18.65
N VAL A 37 17.65 -7.37 17.51
CA VAL A 37 17.43 -5.93 17.48
C VAL A 37 15.93 -5.63 17.66
N PRO A 38 15.54 -4.79 18.63
CA PRO A 38 14.16 -4.36 18.77
C PRO A 38 13.65 -3.65 17.52
N ALA A 39 12.44 -3.99 17.08
CA ALA A 39 11.84 -3.46 15.86
C ALA A 39 10.45 -2.88 16.13
N TYR A 40 10.16 -1.81 15.40
CA TYR A 40 8.82 -1.24 15.21
C TYR A 40 8.70 -0.81 13.76
N ASP A 41 7.49 -0.67 13.26
CA ASP A 41 7.19 -0.31 11.86
C ASP A 41 8.11 0.79 11.30
N PHE A 42 8.16 1.96 11.95
CA PHE A 42 8.94 3.08 11.43
C PHE A 42 10.45 2.82 11.44
N LEU A 43 10.97 2.07 12.42
CA LEU A 43 12.38 1.70 12.43
C LEU A 43 12.71 0.81 11.23
N VAL A 44 11.84 -0.13 10.91
CA VAL A 44 11.99 -1.00 9.74
C VAL A 44 11.80 -0.23 8.43
N GLN A 45 10.89 0.76 8.36
CA GLN A 45 10.83 1.66 7.20
C GLN A 45 12.16 2.37 6.93
N CYS A 46 12.87 2.77 7.98
CA CYS A 46 14.19 3.40 7.86
C CYS A 46 15.26 2.39 7.41
N GLU A 47 15.36 1.25 8.09
CA GLU A 47 16.38 0.23 7.82
C GLU A 47 16.21 -0.44 6.44
N SER A 48 14.98 -0.65 5.97
CA SER A 48 14.70 -1.18 4.63
C SER A 48 14.89 -0.14 3.51
N GLY A 49 15.02 1.12 3.86
CA GLY A 49 15.21 2.22 2.91
C GLY A 49 13.91 2.81 2.33
N VAL A 50 12.73 2.34 2.71
CA VAL A 50 11.44 2.88 2.22
C VAL A 50 11.32 4.37 2.48
N ALA A 51 11.73 4.83 3.67
CA ALA A 51 11.73 6.25 3.99
C ALA A 51 12.66 7.07 3.06
N SER A 52 13.72 6.47 2.52
CA SER A 52 14.68 7.15 1.64
C SER A 52 14.12 7.47 0.25
N VAL A 53 13.09 6.77 -0.20
CA VAL A 53 12.41 6.98 -1.50
C VAL A 53 11.04 7.64 -1.36
N THR A 54 10.61 7.91 -0.12
CA THR A 54 9.33 8.55 0.23
C THR A 54 9.58 9.98 0.71
N GLY A 55 8.73 10.92 0.31
CA GLY A 55 8.84 12.33 0.67
C GLY A 55 9.20 13.25 -0.49
N THR A 56 9.64 14.46 -0.19
CA THR A 56 10.05 15.48 -1.16
C THR A 56 11.54 15.37 -1.49
N SER A 57 12.00 16.11 -2.50
CA SER A 57 13.45 16.22 -2.81
C SER A 57 14.28 16.68 -1.60
N GLU A 58 13.69 17.48 -0.72
CA GLU A 58 14.35 18.12 0.41
C GLU A 58 14.27 17.25 1.67
N GLU A 59 13.16 16.55 1.89
CA GLU A 59 12.89 15.83 3.12
C GLU A 59 12.36 14.42 2.84
N ALA A 60 12.97 13.43 3.52
CA ALA A 60 12.47 12.06 3.57
C ALA A 60 11.24 11.99 4.47
N ALA A 61 10.31 11.11 4.15
CA ALA A 61 9.10 10.89 4.94
C ALA A 61 8.84 9.41 5.17
N ARG A 62 8.18 9.11 6.30
CA ARG A 62 7.61 7.77 6.50
C ARG A 62 6.33 7.60 5.69
N VAL A 63 5.97 6.36 5.39
CA VAL A 63 4.60 6.03 5.01
C VAL A 63 3.70 6.21 6.25
N GLY A 64 2.60 6.91 6.12
CA GLY A 64 1.77 7.35 7.25
C GLY A 64 1.06 6.21 8.00
N VAL A 65 0.83 5.07 7.35
CA VAL A 65 0.31 3.85 7.96
C VAL A 65 1.46 2.91 8.33
N SER A 66 1.22 1.94 9.23
CA SER A 66 2.21 0.92 9.62
C SER A 66 2.42 -0.11 8.51
N VAL A 67 3.06 0.33 7.42
CA VAL A 67 3.16 -0.43 6.17
C VAL A 67 3.99 -1.71 6.31
N CYS A 68 5.01 -1.72 7.19
CA CYS A 68 5.82 -2.91 7.44
C CYS A 68 5.00 -3.98 8.18
N ASP A 69 4.20 -3.57 9.18
CA ASP A 69 3.31 -4.47 9.93
C ASP A 69 2.23 -5.04 9.03
N LEU A 70 1.59 -4.19 8.22
CA LEU A 70 0.56 -4.60 7.27
C LEU A 70 1.12 -5.58 6.22
N THR A 71 2.31 -5.32 5.70
CA THR A 71 2.99 -6.21 4.74
C THR A 71 3.31 -7.55 5.36
N ALA A 72 3.85 -7.57 6.59
CA ALA A 72 4.13 -8.81 7.31
C ALA A 72 2.84 -9.62 7.56
N GLY A 73 1.75 -8.96 7.95
CA GLY A 73 0.44 -9.61 8.12
C GLY A 73 -0.09 -10.23 6.82
N LEU A 74 0.01 -9.53 5.69
CA LEU A 74 -0.41 -10.05 4.39
C LEU A 74 0.45 -11.24 3.93
N ASN A 75 1.77 -11.16 4.11
CA ASN A 75 2.68 -12.25 3.78
C ASN A 75 2.41 -13.48 4.67
N ALA A 76 2.22 -13.27 5.97
CA ALA A 76 1.86 -14.35 6.89
C ALA A 76 0.55 -15.03 6.48
N TYR A 77 -0.48 -14.26 6.16
CA TYR A 77 -1.76 -14.81 5.70
C TYR A 77 -1.60 -15.66 4.43
N GLY A 78 -0.89 -15.15 3.43
CA GLY A 78 -0.64 -15.89 2.18
C GLY A 78 0.14 -17.19 2.42
N SER A 79 1.22 -17.12 3.20
CA SER A 79 2.06 -18.28 3.51
C SER A 79 1.33 -19.34 4.36
N ILE A 80 0.46 -18.92 5.28
CA ILE A 80 -0.38 -19.84 6.05
C ILE A 80 -1.34 -20.61 5.12
N LEU A 81 -1.98 -19.92 4.17
CA LEU A 81 -2.85 -20.58 3.20
C LEU A 81 -2.08 -21.56 2.31
N GLU A 82 -0.89 -21.20 1.85
CA GLU A 82 -0.01 -22.08 1.09
C GLU A 82 0.38 -23.34 1.87
N ALA A 83 0.76 -23.18 3.14
CA ALA A 83 1.07 -24.30 4.03
C ALA A 83 -0.15 -25.20 4.29
N ILE A 84 -1.34 -24.62 4.44
CA ILE A 84 -2.59 -25.39 4.60
C ILE A 84 -2.90 -26.20 3.34
N ILE A 85 -2.77 -25.60 2.16
CA ILE A 85 -2.97 -26.29 0.86
C ILE A 85 -1.97 -27.45 0.72
N THR A 86 -0.70 -27.19 1.01
CA THR A 86 0.35 -28.22 0.98
C THR A 86 0.05 -29.36 1.96
N ARG A 87 -0.41 -29.03 3.18
CA ARG A 87 -0.81 -30.01 4.18
C ARG A 87 -1.95 -30.92 3.71
N MET A 88 -2.90 -30.41 2.91
CA MET A 88 -4.01 -31.22 2.37
C MET A 88 -3.53 -32.41 1.55
N SER A 89 -2.36 -32.32 0.91
CA SER A 89 -1.77 -33.40 0.10
C SER A 89 -0.68 -34.17 0.85
N SER A 90 0.13 -33.50 1.67
CA SER A 90 1.26 -34.12 2.38
C SER A 90 0.86 -34.78 3.71
N GLY A 91 -0.21 -34.29 4.34
CA GLY A 91 -0.59 -34.63 5.74
C GLY A 91 0.23 -33.91 6.79
N TYR A 92 1.28 -33.18 6.43
CA TYR A 92 2.19 -32.48 7.34
C TYR A 92 1.97 -30.97 7.28
N GLY A 93 2.04 -30.33 8.44
CA GLY A 93 2.12 -28.88 8.58
C GLY A 93 3.52 -28.36 8.28
N ASP A 94 3.68 -27.04 8.37
CA ASP A 94 4.98 -26.38 8.15
C ASP A 94 5.20 -25.22 9.13
N GLY A 95 6.45 -24.79 9.25
CA GLY A 95 6.86 -23.61 10.03
C GLY A 95 7.16 -22.45 9.12
N ILE A 96 6.39 -21.40 9.26
CA ILE A 96 6.50 -20.17 8.48
C ILE A 96 7.21 -19.12 9.31
N HIS A 97 8.19 -18.44 8.72
CA HIS A 97 8.88 -17.32 9.33
C HIS A 97 8.70 -16.09 8.44
N VAL A 98 8.13 -15.03 9.00
CA VAL A 98 7.91 -13.76 8.31
C VAL A 98 8.63 -12.67 9.10
N SER A 99 9.37 -11.79 8.39
CA SER A 99 9.90 -10.60 9.03
C SER A 99 9.36 -9.33 8.38
N LEU A 100 9.22 -8.29 9.20
CA LEU A 100 8.85 -6.96 8.72
C LEU A 100 9.87 -6.45 7.70
N PHE A 101 11.16 -6.71 8.00
CA PHE A 101 12.27 -6.27 7.15
C PHE A 101 12.26 -6.94 5.79
N ASP A 102 12.13 -8.28 5.73
CA ASP A 102 12.13 -9.00 4.45
C ASP A 102 10.95 -8.60 3.58
N GLY A 103 9.75 -8.47 4.17
CA GLY A 103 8.57 -8.02 3.46
C GLY A 103 8.74 -6.62 2.86
N MET A 104 9.38 -5.71 3.59
CA MET A 104 9.62 -4.35 3.10
C MET A 104 10.81 -4.29 2.14
N ALA A 105 11.84 -5.12 2.33
CA ALA A 105 12.97 -5.23 1.41
C ALA A 105 12.53 -5.73 0.03
N ASP A 106 11.55 -6.64 -0.03
CA ASP A 106 10.96 -7.10 -1.29
C ASP A 106 10.29 -5.94 -2.04
N TRP A 107 9.53 -5.08 -1.36
CA TRP A 107 8.95 -3.89 -1.98
C TRP A 107 9.99 -2.90 -2.49
N MET A 108 11.16 -2.84 -1.85
CA MET A 108 12.28 -1.98 -2.24
C MET A 108 13.12 -2.55 -3.40
N ASN A 109 12.79 -3.73 -3.93
CA ASN A 109 13.60 -4.39 -4.96
C ASN A 109 13.79 -3.52 -6.22
N VAL A 110 12.72 -2.83 -6.68
CA VAL A 110 12.82 -1.91 -7.83
C VAL A 110 13.79 -0.75 -7.54
N ALA A 111 13.69 -0.14 -6.37
CA ALA A 111 14.57 0.97 -5.97
C ALA A 111 16.04 0.50 -5.84
N ARG A 112 16.23 -0.69 -5.25
CA ARG A 112 17.55 -1.33 -5.12
C ARG A 112 18.17 -1.63 -6.48
N LEU A 113 17.42 -2.21 -7.41
CA LEU A 113 17.90 -2.50 -8.77
C LEU A 113 18.20 -1.20 -9.54
N HIS A 114 17.40 -0.15 -9.35
CA HIS A 114 17.69 1.16 -9.93
C HIS A 114 19.02 1.72 -9.42
N GLN A 115 19.25 1.67 -8.11
CA GLN A 115 20.54 2.05 -7.51
C GLN A 115 21.70 1.23 -8.09
N GLN A 116 21.52 -0.09 -8.22
CA GLN A 116 22.57 -0.99 -8.73
C GLN A 116 22.90 -0.71 -10.20
N ASN A 117 21.92 -0.41 -11.04
CA ASN A 117 22.11 -0.25 -12.48
C ASN A 117 22.50 1.18 -12.88
N TYR A 118 22.06 2.21 -12.13
CA TYR A 118 22.25 3.60 -12.48
C TYR A 118 23.11 4.37 -11.47
N GLY A 119 23.60 3.73 -10.40
CA GLY A 119 24.44 4.34 -9.37
C GLY A 119 23.70 5.32 -8.44
N ARG A 120 22.39 5.45 -8.56
CA ARG A 120 21.55 6.31 -7.71
C ARG A 120 20.16 5.70 -7.50
N PRO A 121 19.51 5.93 -6.34
CA PRO A 121 18.12 5.51 -6.13
C PRO A 121 17.16 6.37 -6.97
N PRO A 122 15.89 5.97 -7.09
CA PRO A 122 14.84 6.85 -7.57
C PRO A 122 14.77 8.12 -6.71
N GLU A 123 14.61 9.28 -7.36
CA GLU A 123 14.49 10.55 -6.65
C GLU A 123 13.16 10.65 -5.91
N ARG A 124 13.18 11.26 -4.72
CA ARG A 124 11.94 11.62 -4.02
C ARG A 124 11.27 12.79 -4.74
N MET A 125 10.02 12.62 -5.11
CA MET A 125 9.28 13.59 -5.92
C MET A 125 7.98 14.07 -5.25
N GLY A 126 7.82 13.82 -3.94
CA GLY A 126 6.60 14.15 -3.21
C GLY A 126 5.39 13.43 -3.81
N LEU A 127 4.44 14.18 -4.33
CA LEU A 127 3.22 13.66 -4.98
C LEU A 127 3.37 13.51 -6.49
N SER A 128 4.59 13.30 -7.00
CA SER A 128 4.87 13.08 -8.42
C SER A 128 5.63 11.77 -8.63
N HIS A 129 5.48 11.17 -9.81
CA HIS A 129 6.20 9.95 -10.17
C HIS A 129 7.56 10.30 -10.79
N SER A 130 8.64 9.64 -10.32
CA SER A 130 10.00 9.96 -10.75
C SER A 130 10.31 9.64 -12.23
N LEU A 131 9.68 8.60 -12.78
CA LEU A 131 9.99 8.06 -14.12
C LEU A 131 8.90 8.31 -15.18
N ILE A 132 7.75 8.85 -14.79
CA ILE A 132 6.60 9.08 -15.68
C ILE A 132 6.14 10.52 -15.54
N ALA A 133 5.85 11.17 -16.68
CA ALA A 133 5.39 12.56 -16.72
C ALA A 133 4.39 12.83 -17.88
N PRO A 134 3.28 13.57 -17.60
CA PRO A 134 2.85 14.01 -16.28
C PRO A 134 2.25 12.86 -15.45
N TYR A 135 2.70 12.74 -14.21
CA TYR A 135 2.09 11.93 -13.20
C TYR A 135 2.35 12.59 -11.85
N GLY A 136 1.35 13.24 -11.30
CA GLY A 136 1.51 14.00 -10.07
C GLY A 136 0.26 14.78 -9.68
N ALA A 137 0.35 15.48 -8.54
CA ALA A 137 -0.71 16.34 -8.02
C ALA A 137 -0.55 17.78 -8.54
N TYR A 138 -1.66 18.37 -8.97
CA TYR A 138 -1.74 19.73 -9.48
C TYR A 138 -2.83 20.52 -8.78
N PRO A 139 -2.59 21.80 -8.42
CA PRO A 139 -3.61 22.66 -7.86
C PRO A 139 -4.68 22.97 -8.90
N VAL A 140 -5.92 23.16 -8.44
CA VAL A 140 -7.08 23.49 -9.27
C VAL A 140 -7.68 24.81 -8.81
N GLY A 141 -8.21 25.59 -9.71
CA GLY A 141 -8.91 26.84 -9.37
C GLY A 141 -10.08 26.58 -8.41
N GLY A 142 -10.26 27.51 -7.47
CA GLY A 142 -11.25 27.35 -6.39
C GLY A 142 -10.81 26.46 -5.22
N GLY A 143 -9.58 25.96 -5.24
CA GLY A 143 -8.97 25.15 -4.17
C GLY A 143 -9.01 23.65 -4.42
N GLY A 144 -8.13 22.95 -3.72
CA GLY A 144 -7.94 21.50 -3.83
C GLY A 144 -6.87 21.11 -4.86
N ASN A 145 -6.58 19.81 -4.89
CA ASN A 145 -5.61 19.22 -5.79
C ASN A 145 -6.23 18.04 -6.54
N ILE A 146 -5.80 17.86 -7.79
CA ILE A 146 -6.11 16.69 -8.59
C ILE A 146 -4.81 15.99 -8.97
N VAL A 147 -4.81 14.68 -8.86
CA VAL A 147 -3.72 13.84 -9.35
C VAL A 147 -4.09 13.33 -10.72
N ILE A 148 -3.21 13.43 -11.68
CA ILE A 148 -3.37 12.84 -13.02
C ILE A 148 -2.21 11.89 -13.31
N ALA A 149 -2.45 10.91 -14.19
CA ALA A 149 -1.42 10.00 -14.68
C ALA A 149 -1.56 9.79 -16.18
N ILE A 150 -0.52 10.14 -16.93
CA ILE A 150 -0.42 9.92 -18.38
C ILE A 150 0.62 8.82 -18.61
N GLN A 151 0.17 7.67 -19.06
CA GLN A 151 1.00 6.46 -19.12
C GLN A 151 1.65 6.26 -20.50
N ASN A 152 1.14 6.89 -21.55
CA ASN A 152 1.64 6.71 -22.91
C ASN A 152 1.41 7.93 -23.79
N ASP A 153 2.05 7.96 -24.97
CA ASP A 153 2.04 9.13 -25.86
C ASP A 153 0.66 9.35 -26.51
N ARG A 154 -0.17 8.31 -26.65
CA ARG A 154 -1.56 8.48 -27.13
C ARG A 154 -2.42 9.22 -26.11
N GLU A 155 -2.25 8.92 -24.83
CA GLU A 155 -2.91 9.66 -23.75
C GLU A 155 -2.40 11.09 -23.67
N TRP A 156 -1.08 11.30 -23.82
CA TRP A 156 -0.50 12.63 -23.91
C TRP A 156 -1.14 13.45 -25.05
N GLY A 157 -1.28 12.86 -26.24
CA GLY A 157 -1.92 13.53 -27.37
C GLY A 157 -3.35 14.01 -27.08
N ARG A 158 -4.18 13.17 -26.43
CA ARG A 158 -5.53 13.57 -26.01
C ARG A 158 -5.49 14.65 -24.93
N PHE A 159 -4.65 14.47 -23.91
CA PHE A 159 -4.50 15.39 -22.81
C PHE A 159 -4.06 16.78 -23.30
N ALA A 160 -3.01 16.85 -24.10
CA ALA A 160 -2.50 18.10 -24.66
C ALA A 160 -3.53 18.81 -25.54
N SER A 161 -4.17 18.05 -26.44
CA SER A 161 -5.12 18.64 -27.41
C SER A 161 -6.45 19.06 -26.79
N ASN A 162 -7.01 18.23 -25.89
CA ASN A 162 -8.41 18.38 -25.47
C ASN A 162 -8.53 18.92 -24.03
N VAL A 163 -7.58 18.62 -23.16
CA VAL A 163 -7.60 19.12 -21.77
C VAL A 163 -6.79 20.41 -21.65
N LEU A 164 -5.57 20.44 -22.18
CA LEU A 164 -4.75 21.65 -22.18
C LEU A 164 -5.16 22.63 -23.28
N GLY A 165 -5.87 22.19 -24.33
CA GLY A 165 -6.35 22.97 -25.42
C GLY A 165 -5.24 23.43 -26.42
N ASP A 166 -4.08 22.77 -26.37
CA ASP A 166 -2.93 23.11 -27.22
C ASP A 166 -2.39 21.87 -27.96
N LYS A 167 -2.79 21.75 -29.24
CA LYS A 167 -2.35 20.65 -30.11
C LYS A 167 -0.86 20.72 -30.48
N LEU A 168 -0.21 21.90 -30.37
CA LEU A 168 1.21 22.02 -30.68
C LEU A 168 2.08 21.29 -29.68
N LEU A 169 1.62 21.12 -28.46
CA LEU A 169 2.34 20.36 -27.42
C LEU A 169 2.56 18.89 -27.78
N VAL A 170 1.73 18.34 -28.68
CA VAL A 170 1.85 16.94 -29.13
C VAL A 170 3.12 16.71 -29.91
N SER A 171 3.52 17.71 -30.75
CA SER A 171 4.71 17.65 -31.59
C SER A 171 5.89 18.45 -31.03
N ASP A 172 5.72 19.09 -29.89
CA ASP A 172 6.80 19.83 -29.23
C ASP A 172 7.92 18.85 -28.79
N SER A 173 9.14 19.11 -29.24
CA SER A 173 10.29 18.25 -28.95
C SER A 173 10.57 18.07 -27.45
N ARG A 174 10.14 19.03 -26.62
CA ARG A 174 10.23 18.94 -25.15
C ARG A 174 9.29 17.92 -24.56
N PHE A 175 8.20 17.54 -25.25
CA PHE A 175 7.11 16.72 -24.70
C PHE A 175 6.72 15.51 -25.56
N ILE A 176 7.40 15.29 -26.67
CA ILE A 176 7.07 14.30 -27.71
C ILE A 176 7.01 12.85 -27.20
N ASN A 177 7.73 12.51 -26.15
CA ASN A 177 7.72 11.20 -25.51
C ASN A 177 7.94 11.33 -24.01
N ASN A 178 7.73 10.22 -23.26
CA ASN A 178 7.86 10.24 -21.80
C ASN A 178 9.24 10.72 -21.32
N ALA A 179 10.32 10.29 -21.95
CA ALA A 179 11.68 10.70 -21.54
C ALA A 179 11.89 12.23 -21.69
N ALA A 180 11.39 12.80 -22.78
CA ALA A 180 11.43 14.24 -23.01
C ALA A 180 10.56 15.00 -21.99
N ARG A 181 9.35 14.49 -21.67
CA ARG A 181 8.47 15.09 -20.67
C ARG A 181 9.10 15.03 -19.25
N VAL A 182 9.69 13.91 -18.86
CA VAL A 182 10.42 13.77 -17.58
C VAL A 182 11.56 14.78 -17.50
N LYS A 183 12.35 14.93 -18.58
CA LYS A 183 13.47 15.88 -18.63
C LYS A 183 13.00 17.34 -18.51
N ASN A 184 11.88 17.68 -19.14
CA ASN A 184 11.33 19.04 -19.19
C ASN A 184 10.11 19.21 -18.26
N ARG A 185 10.06 18.42 -17.18
CA ARG A 185 8.92 18.37 -16.24
C ARG A 185 8.51 19.75 -15.74
N GLY A 186 9.45 20.58 -15.34
CA GLY A 186 9.15 21.90 -14.77
C GLY A 186 8.35 22.79 -15.72
N GLU A 187 8.71 22.80 -17.01
CA GLU A 187 7.98 23.57 -18.03
C GLU A 187 6.59 22.97 -18.30
N MET A 188 6.52 21.65 -18.41
CA MET A 188 5.25 20.93 -18.58
C MET A 188 4.30 21.16 -17.40
N ASP A 189 4.78 21.03 -16.17
CA ASP A 189 4.00 21.24 -14.96
C ASP A 189 3.48 22.67 -14.85
N ALA A 190 4.28 23.68 -15.29
CA ALA A 190 3.84 25.07 -15.34
C ALA A 190 2.67 25.27 -16.33
N ILE A 191 2.74 24.64 -17.51
CA ILE A 191 1.64 24.68 -18.50
C ILE A 191 0.37 24.05 -17.90
N ILE A 192 0.50 22.87 -17.29
CA ILE A 192 -0.64 22.16 -16.66
C ILE A 192 -1.26 23.01 -15.57
N LYS A 193 -0.47 23.56 -14.65
CA LYS A 193 -0.95 24.42 -13.56
C LYS A 193 -1.72 25.63 -14.11
N ASN A 194 -1.17 26.35 -15.07
CA ASN A 194 -1.82 27.51 -15.67
C ASN A 194 -3.17 27.19 -16.32
N VAL A 195 -3.34 25.97 -16.85
CA VAL A 195 -4.62 25.53 -17.41
C VAL A 195 -5.58 25.11 -16.30
N PHE A 196 -5.11 24.32 -15.33
CA PHE A 196 -5.95 23.78 -14.25
C PHE A 196 -6.48 24.85 -13.31
N GLU A 197 -5.75 25.94 -13.09
CA GLU A 197 -6.19 27.11 -12.32
C GLU A 197 -7.47 27.78 -12.89
N LYS A 198 -7.77 27.57 -14.17
CA LYS A 198 -8.97 28.11 -14.82
C LYS A 198 -10.24 27.27 -14.57
N TYR A 199 -10.11 26.09 -14.02
CA TYR A 199 -11.20 25.17 -13.76
C TYR A 199 -11.47 25.03 -12.27
N ASN A 200 -12.72 24.81 -11.87
CA ASN A 200 -13.02 24.23 -10.58
C ASN A 200 -12.85 22.70 -10.65
N LEU A 201 -12.68 22.07 -9.49
CA LEU A 201 -12.40 20.64 -9.38
C LEU A 201 -13.46 19.77 -10.07
N SER A 202 -14.75 20.09 -9.92
CA SER A 202 -15.84 19.29 -10.50
C SER A 202 -15.84 19.34 -12.04
N ASN A 203 -15.61 20.52 -12.61
CA ASN A 203 -15.54 20.68 -14.06
C ASN A 203 -14.32 19.98 -14.64
N LEU A 204 -13.16 20.10 -13.99
CA LEU A 204 -11.94 19.43 -14.43
C LEU A 204 -12.09 17.90 -14.37
N CYS A 205 -12.66 17.35 -13.30
CA CYS A 205 -12.95 15.92 -13.19
C CYS A 205 -13.84 15.43 -14.35
N LYS A 206 -14.86 16.22 -14.73
CA LYS A 206 -15.74 15.87 -15.86
C LYS A 206 -14.97 15.84 -17.19
N ILE A 207 -14.16 16.87 -17.46
CA ILE A 207 -13.34 16.93 -18.68
C ILE A 207 -12.37 15.74 -18.75
N LEU A 208 -11.67 15.43 -17.64
CA LEU A 208 -10.74 14.31 -17.59
C LEU A 208 -11.44 12.96 -17.79
N LEU A 209 -12.65 12.80 -17.25
CA LEU A 209 -13.46 11.61 -17.43
C LEU A 209 -13.89 11.44 -18.90
N ASP A 210 -14.41 12.51 -19.52
CA ASP A 210 -14.86 12.52 -20.92
C ASP A 210 -13.69 12.18 -21.87
N GLU A 211 -12.50 12.68 -21.57
CA GLU A 211 -11.26 12.40 -22.33
C GLU A 211 -10.57 11.09 -21.94
N ARG A 212 -11.13 10.34 -21.00
CA ARG A 212 -10.56 9.07 -20.48
C ARG A 212 -9.12 9.22 -19.99
N ILE A 213 -8.85 10.30 -19.30
CA ILE A 213 -7.58 10.55 -18.61
C ILE A 213 -7.72 10.04 -17.18
N ALA A 214 -6.76 9.24 -16.75
CA ALA A 214 -6.72 8.74 -15.37
C ALA A 214 -6.47 9.90 -14.39
N PHE A 215 -7.34 10.04 -13.39
CA PHE A 215 -7.22 11.04 -12.35
C PHE A 215 -7.73 10.55 -11.01
N GLY A 216 -7.31 11.22 -9.94
CA GLY A 216 -7.82 11.04 -8.58
C GLY A 216 -7.83 12.37 -7.84
N ARG A 217 -8.70 12.49 -6.85
CA ARG A 217 -8.70 13.62 -5.91
C ARG A 217 -7.71 13.31 -4.79
N LEU A 218 -7.01 14.32 -4.30
CA LEU A 218 -6.19 14.18 -3.12
C LEU A 218 -7.11 14.27 -1.88
N ASN A 219 -7.65 13.13 -1.48
CA ASN A 219 -8.59 13.02 -0.38
C ASN A 219 -7.87 12.90 0.97
N ASP A 220 -8.47 13.46 2.01
CA ASP A 220 -8.17 13.18 3.40
C ASP A 220 -9.06 12.05 3.96
N ALA A 221 -8.94 11.74 5.26
CA ALA A 221 -9.72 10.70 5.92
C ALA A 221 -11.22 11.01 5.96
N LEU A 222 -11.60 12.29 6.04
CA LEU A 222 -13.00 12.71 6.00
C LEU A 222 -13.60 12.46 4.60
N ALA A 223 -12.88 12.88 3.57
CA ALA A 223 -13.30 12.65 2.19
C ALA A 223 -13.35 11.14 1.84
N LEU A 224 -12.44 10.33 2.41
CA LEU A 224 -12.53 8.88 2.31
C LEU A 224 -13.82 8.34 2.94
N SER A 225 -14.19 8.81 4.15
CA SER A 225 -15.42 8.38 4.83
C SER A 225 -16.70 8.71 4.04
N GLN A 226 -16.63 9.71 3.17
CA GLN A 226 -17.74 10.13 2.30
C GLN A 226 -17.60 9.63 0.85
N HIS A 227 -16.59 8.80 0.58
CA HIS A 227 -16.30 8.39 -0.78
C HIS A 227 -17.37 7.41 -1.30
N PRO A 228 -17.97 7.64 -2.49
CA PRO A 228 -19.08 6.82 -3.00
C PRO A 228 -18.70 5.36 -3.26
N GLN A 229 -17.40 5.06 -3.37
CA GLN A 229 -16.89 3.69 -3.55
C GLN A 229 -16.56 3.01 -2.23
N LEU A 230 -16.60 3.73 -1.10
CA LEU A 230 -16.34 3.13 0.21
C LEU A 230 -17.46 2.15 0.57
N ARG A 231 -17.06 0.97 1.03
CA ARG A 231 -17.99 -0.03 1.58
C ARG A 231 -17.73 -0.15 3.07
N THR A 232 -18.80 -0.12 3.84
CA THR A 232 -18.75 -0.35 5.29
C THR A 232 -19.61 -1.53 5.69
N ILE A 233 -19.34 -2.09 6.86
CA ILE A 233 -20.14 -3.12 7.51
C ILE A 233 -20.28 -2.77 9.00
N PRO A 234 -21.40 -3.12 9.63
CA PRO A 234 -21.59 -2.91 11.05
C PRO A 234 -20.74 -3.88 11.87
N LEU A 235 -20.08 -3.39 12.91
CA LEU A 235 -19.36 -4.15 13.92
C LEU A 235 -19.94 -3.84 15.29
N LYS A 236 -20.50 -4.87 15.96
CA LYS A 236 -21.06 -4.72 17.30
C LYS A 236 -19.98 -4.79 18.37
N LEU A 237 -19.92 -3.79 19.24
CA LEU A 237 -19.03 -3.71 20.39
C LEU A 237 -19.63 -4.38 21.64
N PRO A 238 -18.81 -4.70 22.67
CA PRO A 238 -19.25 -5.38 23.90
C PRO A 238 -20.31 -4.61 24.70
N ASP A 239 -20.30 -3.27 24.64
CA ASP A 239 -21.27 -2.39 25.27
C ASP A 239 -22.60 -2.25 24.52
N GLY A 240 -22.67 -2.88 23.33
CA GLY A 240 -23.82 -2.84 22.44
C GLY A 240 -23.81 -1.74 21.40
N GLU A 241 -22.80 -0.85 21.42
CA GLU A 241 -22.58 0.14 20.36
C GLU A 241 -22.27 -0.56 19.04
N VAL A 242 -22.68 0.05 17.92
CA VAL A 242 -22.41 -0.45 16.57
C VAL A 242 -21.54 0.58 15.85
N LEU A 243 -20.36 0.16 15.44
CA LEU A 243 -19.45 0.94 14.60
C LEU A 243 -19.59 0.53 13.14
N GLU A 244 -19.61 1.51 12.25
CA GLU A 244 -19.42 1.27 10.82
C GLU A 244 -17.91 1.20 10.53
N ILE A 245 -17.43 0.01 10.20
CA ILE A 245 -16.03 -0.20 9.81
C ILE A 245 -15.91 -0.45 8.32
N ILE A 246 -14.72 -0.21 7.75
CA ILE A 246 -14.46 -0.50 6.34
C ILE A 246 -14.61 -2.02 6.12
N ALA A 247 -15.40 -2.39 5.10
CA ALA A 247 -15.63 -3.79 4.75
C ALA A 247 -14.32 -4.45 4.25
N PRO A 248 -14.17 -5.78 4.44
CA PRO A 248 -13.05 -6.53 3.86
C PRO A 248 -12.89 -6.24 2.36
N PRO A 249 -11.65 -6.15 1.84
CA PRO A 249 -11.41 -5.77 0.45
C PRO A 249 -11.89 -6.84 -0.54
N SER A 250 -11.81 -8.11 -0.16
CA SER A 250 -12.23 -9.24 -1.00
C SER A 250 -13.74 -9.43 -0.98
N ARG A 251 -14.31 -9.72 -2.14
CA ARG A 251 -15.70 -10.12 -2.33
C ARG A 251 -15.73 -11.50 -2.96
N PHE A 252 -16.67 -12.32 -2.54
CA PHE A 252 -16.90 -13.64 -3.11
C PHE A 252 -18.32 -13.71 -3.69
N ASP A 253 -18.49 -14.35 -4.84
CA ASP A 253 -19.81 -14.55 -5.46
C ASP A 253 -20.75 -15.37 -4.55
N SER A 254 -20.18 -16.19 -3.67
CA SER A 254 -20.93 -16.96 -2.65
C SER A 254 -21.45 -16.11 -1.48
N GLY A 255 -21.11 -14.84 -1.44
CA GLY A 255 -21.49 -13.89 -0.39
C GLY A 255 -20.30 -13.28 0.35
N ASP A 256 -20.54 -12.16 1.01
CA ASP A 256 -19.55 -11.45 1.79
C ASP A 256 -19.30 -12.14 3.14
N SER A 257 -18.08 -12.04 3.64
CA SER A 257 -17.74 -12.50 5.00
C SER A 257 -18.51 -11.70 6.05
N VAL A 258 -19.16 -12.41 6.96
CA VAL A 258 -19.83 -11.81 8.12
C VAL A 258 -18.85 -11.78 9.28
N LEU A 259 -18.61 -10.60 9.83
CA LEU A 259 -17.80 -10.46 11.05
C LEU A 259 -18.68 -10.71 12.28
N GLY A 260 -18.14 -11.49 13.22
CA GLY A 260 -18.74 -11.62 14.55
C GLY A 260 -18.58 -10.33 15.37
N PRO A 261 -19.30 -10.20 16.50
CA PRO A 261 -19.13 -9.07 17.41
C PRO A 261 -17.75 -9.10 18.06
N VAL A 262 -17.29 -7.94 18.53
CA VAL A 262 -16.10 -7.87 19.39
C VAL A 262 -16.43 -8.50 20.73
N PRO A 263 -15.69 -9.51 21.20
CA PRO A 263 -15.97 -10.16 22.50
C PRO A 263 -15.59 -9.24 23.66
N SER A 264 -16.31 -9.38 24.78
CA SER A 264 -15.90 -8.78 26.03
C SER A 264 -14.62 -9.44 26.59
N LEU A 265 -13.88 -8.73 27.42
CA LEU A 265 -12.66 -9.27 28.04
C LEU A 265 -12.98 -10.53 28.83
N GLY A 266 -12.35 -11.65 28.47
CA GLY A 266 -12.53 -12.93 29.13
C GLY A 266 -13.82 -13.68 28.78
N GLU A 267 -14.64 -13.21 27.85
CA GLU A 267 -15.93 -13.81 27.47
C GLU A 267 -15.84 -15.31 27.19
N HIS A 268 -14.79 -15.74 26.50
CA HIS A 268 -14.61 -17.13 26.10
C HIS A 268 -13.82 -17.98 27.13
N SER A 269 -13.31 -17.40 28.24
CA SER A 269 -12.39 -18.05 29.13
C SER A 269 -12.97 -19.34 29.79
N GLU A 270 -14.23 -19.30 30.22
CA GLU A 270 -14.87 -20.47 30.84
C GLU A 270 -15.19 -21.56 29.81
N GLN A 271 -15.56 -21.19 28.60
CA GLN A 271 -15.78 -22.12 27.51
C GLN A 271 -14.48 -22.86 27.16
N ILE A 272 -13.39 -22.12 26.97
CA ILE A 272 -12.06 -22.69 26.65
C ILE A 272 -11.58 -23.62 27.77
N ARG A 273 -11.72 -23.21 29.05
CA ARG A 273 -11.36 -24.08 30.18
C ARG A 273 -12.15 -25.38 30.25
N ARG A 274 -13.40 -25.41 29.76
CA ARG A 274 -14.19 -26.65 29.72
C ARG A 274 -13.82 -27.53 28.54
N GLU A 275 -13.49 -26.93 27.41
CA GLU A 275 -13.14 -27.62 26.15
C GLU A 275 -11.78 -28.35 26.28
N PHE A 276 -10.84 -27.78 27.03
CA PHE A 276 -9.47 -28.30 27.19
C PHE A 276 -9.21 -28.89 28.62
N LYS A 277 -10.22 -29.31 29.31
CA LYS A 277 -10.11 -30.14 30.52
C LYS A 277 -10.14 -31.62 30.13
#